data_4e401d7ed9a2e69baa9631fa7acb3aa8
#
_entry.id   4e401d7ed9a2e69baa9631fa7acb3aa8
#
_cell.length_a   1.000
_cell.length_b   1.000
_cell.length_c   1.000
_cell.angle_alpha   90.00
_cell.angle_beta   90.00
_cell.angle_gamma   90.00
#
_symmetry.space_group_name_H-M   'P 1'
#
loop_
_entity.id
_entity.type
_entity.pdbx_description
1 polymer ?
#
loop_
_entity_poly.entity_id
_entity_poly.type
_entity_poly.pdbx_seq_one_letter_code
_entity_poly.pdbx_strand_id
1 'polypeptide(L)'
;MIENDALHPMPSPGTLRDQRGVVFVEFLIAFLPVYTFFLCLIQLALLFVVRLVTEHTAMNAARAAAVVIGDDPKRYGGERINRLTVRGSVRYDAVRDAALLSMAPLILNGFVHDVKIVFPSEERPGGPARTGALTFAPMNDSRVSKVRVRVEVEAECRIGIANRIVCPLSFGFTHATDALRMAVPMHPVRAEAVYPYQGARYDYP
;
A
#
# COMPACT_ATOMS: atom_id res chain seq x y z
N MET A 1 82.17 -14.64 51.89
CA MET A 1 80.78 -15.03 52.16
C MET A 1 79.93 -14.10 51.36
N ILE A 2 79.55 -14.53 50.10
CA ILE A 2 78.81 -13.74 49.18
C ILE A 2 77.44 -14.39 49.07
N GLU A 3 76.47 -13.72 49.66
CA GLU A 3 75.05 -14.12 49.73
C GLU A 3 74.45 -13.90 48.29
N ASN A 4 74.03 -15.00 47.70
CA ASN A 4 73.32 -14.99 46.41
C ASN A 4 71.85 -14.54 46.60
N ASP A 5 71.59 -13.29 46.37
CA ASP A 5 70.25 -12.76 46.27
C ASP A 5 69.53 -13.47 45.09
N ALA A 6 68.61 -14.36 45.41
CA ALA A 6 67.76 -15.05 44.47
C ALA A 6 66.78 -14.04 43.85
N LEU A 7 66.99 -13.73 42.56
CA LEU A 7 66.06 -13.00 41.73
C LEU A 7 64.73 -13.75 41.66
N HIS A 8 63.77 -13.23 42.39
CA HIS A 8 62.35 -13.64 42.24
C HIS A 8 61.90 -13.35 40.80
N PRO A 9 61.43 -14.32 40.03
CA PRO A 9 60.86 -14.06 38.73
C PRO A 9 59.64 -13.18 38.90
N MET A 10 59.60 -12.01 38.21
CA MET A 10 58.44 -11.16 38.12
C MET A 10 57.29 -11.97 37.54
N PRO A 11 56.09 -11.86 38.13
CA PRO A 11 54.91 -12.50 37.53
C PRO A 11 54.68 -11.86 36.13
N SER A 12 54.67 -12.70 35.11
CA SER A 12 54.28 -12.30 33.76
C SER A 12 52.94 -11.61 33.82
N PRO A 13 52.72 -10.45 33.16
CA PRO A 13 51.43 -9.84 33.08
C PRO A 13 50.49 -10.85 32.37
N GLY A 14 49.73 -11.56 33.18
CA GLY A 14 48.64 -12.41 32.70
C GLY A 14 47.76 -11.52 31.84
N THR A 15 47.80 -11.69 30.55
CA THR A 15 46.80 -11.15 29.64
C THR A 15 45.47 -11.67 30.14
N LEU A 16 44.80 -10.84 30.94
CA LEU A 16 43.40 -11.07 31.29
C LEU A 16 42.65 -11.12 29.97
N ARG A 17 42.49 -12.30 29.46
CA ARG A 17 41.64 -12.58 28.31
C ARG A 17 40.23 -12.23 28.80
N ASP A 18 39.82 -10.98 28.51
CA ASP A 18 38.51 -10.50 28.89
C ASP A 18 37.46 -11.26 28.01
N GLN A 19 37.04 -12.41 28.53
CA GLN A 19 36.03 -13.27 27.85
C GLN A 19 34.65 -12.67 27.88
N ARG A 20 34.42 -11.60 28.67
CA ARG A 20 33.12 -10.91 28.73
C ARG A 20 32.75 -10.27 27.40
N GLY A 21 33.71 -9.72 26.67
CA GLY A 21 33.48 -9.16 25.33
C GLY A 21 33.10 -10.22 24.27
N VAL A 22 33.65 -11.43 24.37
CA VAL A 22 33.38 -12.52 23.44
C VAL A 22 31.92 -12.97 23.52
N VAL A 23 31.39 -13.17 24.72
CA VAL A 23 30.00 -13.58 24.98
C VAL A 23 29.01 -12.53 24.43
N PHE A 24 29.34 -11.24 24.58
CA PHE A 24 28.51 -10.16 24.08
C PHE A 24 28.47 -10.14 22.55
N VAL A 25 29.60 -10.34 21.90
CA VAL A 25 29.69 -10.41 20.43
C VAL A 25 28.93 -11.63 19.88
N GLU A 26 29.07 -12.79 20.52
CA GLU A 26 28.35 -13.99 20.17
C GLU A 26 26.83 -13.80 20.29
N PHE A 27 26.38 -13.18 21.38
CA PHE A 27 24.98 -12.80 21.55
C PHE A 27 24.49 -11.87 20.43
N LEU A 28 25.24 -10.82 20.09
CA LEU A 28 24.86 -9.90 19.01
C LEU A 28 24.76 -10.60 17.66
N ILE A 29 25.71 -11.49 17.34
CA ILE A 29 25.68 -12.23 16.07
C ILE A 29 24.45 -13.14 15.99
N ALA A 30 24.06 -13.77 17.07
CA ALA A 30 22.87 -14.61 17.11
C ALA A 30 21.57 -13.80 17.15
N PHE A 31 21.55 -12.68 17.87
CA PHE A 31 20.37 -11.85 18.08
C PHE A 31 19.98 -11.02 16.84
N LEU A 32 20.94 -10.46 16.12
CA LEU A 32 20.68 -9.58 14.97
C LEU A 32 19.84 -10.24 13.87
N PRO A 33 20.12 -11.48 13.42
CA PRO A 33 19.29 -12.15 12.41
C PRO A 33 17.85 -12.36 12.90
N VAL A 34 17.66 -12.78 14.14
CA VAL A 34 16.34 -13.03 14.73
C VAL A 34 15.55 -11.72 14.82
N TYR A 35 16.19 -10.67 15.30
CA TYR A 35 15.58 -9.34 15.41
C TYR A 35 15.21 -8.77 14.04
N THR A 36 16.11 -8.90 13.05
CA THR A 36 15.84 -8.46 11.67
C THR A 36 14.68 -9.24 11.07
N PHE A 37 14.62 -10.54 11.26
CA PHE A 37 13.51 -11.38 10.82
C PHE A 37 12.17 -10.92 11.43
N PHE A 38 12.16 -10.65 12.74
CA PHE A 38 10.98 -10.14 13.43
C PHE A 38 10.51 -8.78 12.86
N LEU A 39 11.43 -7.86 12.59
CA LEU A 39 11.10 -6.58 11.94
C LEU A 39 10.54 -6.77 10.54
N CYS A 40 11.05 -7.74 9.77
CA CYS A 40 10.50 -8.07 8.45
C CYS A 40 9.07 -8.61 8.55
N LEU A 41 8.76 -9.45 9.55
CA LEU A 41 7.39 -9.92 9.77
C LEU A 41 6.42 -8.79 10.09
N ILE A 42 6.84 -7.83 10.95
CA ILE A 42 6.00 -6.66 11.25
C ILE A 42 5.76 -5.83 9.97
N GLN A 43 6.80 -5.59 9.18
CA GLN A 43 6.66 -4.85 7.92
C GLN A 43 5.69 -5.54 6.94
N LEU A 44 5.78 -6.87 6.81
CA LEU A 44 4.85 -7.65 6.00
C LEU A 44 3.42 -7.56 6.52
N ALA A 45 3.22 -7.64 7.83
CA ALA A 45 1.90 -7.50 8.44
C ALA A 45 1.29 -6.12 8.15
N LEU A 46 2.07 -5.03 8.22
CA LEU A 46 1.61 -3.69 7.89
C LEU A 46 1.20 -3.58 6.41
N LEU A 47 2.00 -4.12 5.49
CA LEU A 47 1.66 -4.13 4.06
C LEU A 47 0.39 -4.95 3.79
N PHE A 48 0.19 -6.05 4.51
CA PHE A 48 -1.01 -6.86 4.41
C PHE A 48 -2.26 -6.11 4.88
N VAL A 49 -2.16 -5.35 5.99
CA VAL A 49 -3.25 -4.47 6.46
C VAL A 49 -3.59 -3.42 5.40
N VAL A 50 -2.58 -2.74 4.82
CA VAL A 50 -2.82 -1.77 3.74
C VAL A 50 -3.55 -2.43 2.57
N ARG A 51 -3.16 -3.63 2.18
CA ARG A 51 -3.81 -4.38 1.09
C ARG A 51 -5.27 -4.67 1.41
N LEU A 52 -5.59 -5.19 2.58
CA LEU A 52 -6.98 -5.49 2.99
C LEU A 52 -7.85 -4.24 2.98
N VAL A 53 -7.35 -3.13 3.52
CA VAL A 53 -8.07 -1.86 3.51
C VAL A 53 -8.26 -1.34 2.09
N THR A 54 -7.26 -1.51 1.21
CA THR A 54 -7.38 -1.12 -0.21
C THR A 54 -8.44 -1.94 -0.93
N GLU A 55 -8.52 -3.25 -0.69
CA GLU A 55 -9.58 -4.12 -1.23
C GLU A 55 -10.97 -3.68 -0.74
N HIS A 56 -11.12 -3.41 0.54
CA HIS A 56 -12.36 -2.88 1.10
C HIS A 56 -12.73 -1.51 0.51
N THR A 57 -11.76 -0.63 0.34
CA THR A 57 -11.93 0.68 -0.28
C THR A 57 -12.38 0.57 -1.73
N ALA A 58 -11.82 -0.37 -2.50
CA ALA A 58 -12.24 -0.62 -3.88
C ALA A 58 -13.70 -1.08 -3.95
N MET A 59 -14.15 -1.93 -3.02
CA MET A 59 -15.56 -2.35 -2.93
C MET A 59 -16.48 -1.17 -2.62
N ASN A 60 -16.11 -0.31 -1.66
CA ASN A 60 -16.91 0.86 -1.31
C ASN A 60 -16.96 1.87 -2.45
N ALA A 61 -15.86 2.11 -3.13
CA ALA A 61 -15.81 2.97 -4.31
C ALA A 61 -16.66 2.43 -5.46
N ALA A 62 -16.65 1.11 -5.70
CA ALA A 62 -17.48 0.48 -6.73
C ALA A 62 -18.98 0.58 -6.41
N ARG A 63 -19.37 0.39 -5.13
CA ARG A 63 -20.75 0.61 -4.66
C ARG A 63 -21.18 2.06 -4.81
N ALA A 64 -20.36 3.00 -4.35
CA ALA A 64 -20.63 4.43 -4.50
C ALA A 64 -20.79 4.81 -5.98
N ALA A 65 -19.93 4.31 -6.86
CA ALA A 65 -20.02 4.54 -8.29
C ALA A 65 -21.35 4.01 -8.87
N ALA A 66 -21.76 2.80 -8.49
CA ALA A 66 -23.02 2.21 -8.97
C ALA A 66 -24.25 3.00 -8.56
N VAL A 67 -24.23 3.65 -7.38
CA VAL A 67 -25.33 4.52 -6.91
C VAL A 67 -25.29 5.87 -7.60
N VAL A 68 -24.13 6.54 -7.59
CA VAL A 68 -23.97 7.91 -8.07
C VAL A 68 -24.23 8.04 -9.58
N ILE A 69 -23.84 7.03 -10.38
CA ILE A 69 -24.03 7.04 -11.84
C ILE A 69 -25.52 7.11 -12.24
N GLY A 70 -26.38 6.48 -11.44
CA GLY A 70 -27.82 6.44 -11.71
C GLY A 70 -28.65 7.51 -10.98
N ASP A 71 -28.04 8.35 -10.13
CA ASP A 71 -28.73 9.32 -9.30
C ASP A 71 -29.09 10.63 -10.05
N ASP A 72 -29.93 11.47 -9.43
CA ASP A 72 -30.47 12.70 -9.99
C ASP A 72 -29.36 13.66 -10.49
N PRO A 73 -29.39 14.08 -11.75
CA PRO A 73 -28.45 15.02 -12.34
C PRO A 73 -28.32 16.34 -11.58
N LYS A 74 -29.41 16.82 -10.95
CA LYS A 74 -29.43 18.08 -10.21
C LYS A 74 -28.44 18.10 -9.03
N ARG A 75 -28.17 16.91 -8.45
CA ARG A 75 -27.21 16.76 -7.34
C ARG A 75 -25.76 16.74 -7.79
N TYR A 76 -25.52 16.50 -9.08
CA TYR A 76 -24.18 16.28 -9.64
C TYR A 76 -23.87 17.26 -10.80
N GLY A 77 -24.23 18.53 -10.63
CA GLY A 77 -23.86 19.57 -11.59
C GLY A 77 -24.51 19.44 -12.98
N GLY A 78 -25.62 18.71 -13.10
CA GLY A 78 -26.34 18.50 -14.37
C GLY A 78 -25.73 17.43 -15.27
N GLU A 79 -24.76 16.65 -14.79
CA GLU A 79 -24.21 15.52 -15.54
C GLU A 79 -25.28 14.46 -15.79
N ARG A 80 -25.44 14.03 -17.06
CA ARG A 80 -26.49 13.08 -17.45
C ARG A 80 -26.40 11.78 -16.66
N ILE A 81 -27.56 11.17 -16.42
CA ILE A 81 -27.65 9.82 -15.85
C ILE A 81 -26.87 8.81 -16.70
N ASN A 82 -26.45 7.73 -16.09
CA ASN A 82 -25.67 6.66 -16.74
C ASN A 82 -24.34 7.15 -17.34
N ARG A 83 -23.85 8.30 -16.91
CA ARG A 83 -22.58 8.87 -17.37
C ARG A 83 -21.71 9.27 -16.17
N LEU A 84 -20.42 9.01 -16.30
CA LEU A 84 -19.41 9.42 -15.34
C LEU A 84 -18.21 10.01 -16.09
N THR A 85 -17.90 11.27 -15.86
CA THR A 85 -16.71 11.89 -16.43
C THR A 85 -15.55 11.70 -15.45
N VAL A 86 -14.53 10.96 -15.87
CA VAL A 86 -13.34 10.70 -15.06
C VAL A 86 -12.54 11.99 -14.93
N ARG A 87 -12.32 12.41 -13.69
CA ARG A 87 -11.65 13.67 -13.29
C ARG A 87 -12.44 14.92 -13.71
N GLY A 88 -12.83 15.68 -12.70
CA GLY A 88 -13.48 16.99 -12.89
C GLY A 88 -15.02 16.94 -12.97
N SER A 89 -15.67 15.82 -12.60
CA SER A 89 -17.10 15.79 -12.36
C SER A 89 -17.44 15.57 -10.91
N VAL A 90 -18.55 16.16 -10.47
CA VAL A 90 -19.06 16.01 -9.09
C VAL A 90 -19.35 14.54 -8.76
N ARG A 91 -19.76 13.75 -9.77
CA ARG A 91 -19.98 12.28 -9.61
C ARG A 91 -18.67 11.55 -9.30
N TYR A 92 -17.59 11.89 -10.04
CA TYR A 92 -16.28 11.30 -9.78
C TYR A 92 -15.76 11.68 -8.38
N ASP A 93 -15.93 12.94 -7.99
CA ASP A 93 -15.50 13.43 -6.69
C ASP A 93 -16.26 12.72 -5.56
N ALA A 94 -17.57 12.49 -5.70
CA ALA A 94 -18.35 11.72 -4.73
C ALA A 94 -17.82 10.26 -4.56
N VAL A 95 -17.45 9.61 -5.66
CA VAL A 95 -16.83 8.26 -5.60
C VAL A 95 -15.46 8.32 -4.93
N ARG A 96 -14.67 9.34 -5.24
CA ARG A 96 -13.36 9.57 -4.64
C ARG A 96 -13.47 9.81 -3.15
N ASP A 97 -14.41 10.65 -2.72
CA ASP A 97 -14.62 10.95 -1.29
C ASP A 97 -15.06 9.71 -0.51
N ALA A 98 -15.91 8.86 -1.07
CA ALA A 98 -16.27 7.58 -0.47
C ALA A 98 -15.06 6.65 -0.29
N ALA A 99 -14.15 6.63 -1.26
CA ALA A 99 -12.90 5.88 -1.17
C ALA A 99 -11.95 6.48 -0.13
N LEU A 100 -11.74 7.80 -0.15
CA LEU A 100 -10.88 8.50 0.80
C LEU A 100 -11.35 8.32 2.25
N LEU A 101 -12.67 8.35 2.48
CA LEU A 101 -13.23 8.11 3.81
C LEU A 101 -12.90 6.70 4.32
N SER A 102 -12.99 5.69 3.46
CA SER A 102 -12.63 4.32 3.81
C SER A 102 -11.13 4.14 4.09
N MET A 103 -10.27 4.95 3.45
CA MET A 103 -8.82 4.93 3.59
C MET A 103 -8.31 5.89 4.67
N ALA A 104 -9.17 6.75 5.21
CA ALA A 104 -8.79 7.82 6.14
C ALA A 104 -7.89 7.37 7.30
N PRO A 105 -8.11 6.22 7.97
CA PRO A 105 -7.23 5.80 9.06
C PRO A 105 -5.78 5.58 8.62
N LEU A 106 -5.56 5.07 7.40
CA LEU A 106 -4.21 4.83 6.88
C LEU A 106 -3.55 6.12 6.38
N ILE A 107 -4.33 7.03 5.80
CA ILE A 107 -3.85 8.34 5.34
C ILE A 107 -3.44 9.20 6.55
N LEU A 108 -4.30 9.29 7.57
CA LEU A 108 -4.04 10.10 8.78
C LEU A 108 -2.82 9.61 9.56
N ASN A 109 -2.57 8.30 9.56
CA ASN A 109 -1.38 7.73 10.18
C ASN A 109 -0.14 7.75 9.28
N GLY A 110 -0.24 8.27 8.05
CA GLY A 110 0.85 8.39 7.09
C GLY A 110 1.35 7.05 6.51
N PHE A 111 0.53 5.99 6.57
CA PHE A 111 0.88 4.70 5.94
C PHE A 111 0.64 4.70 4.43
N VAL A 112 -0.25 5.58 3.96
CA VAL A 112 -0.64 5.73 2.56
C VAL A 112 -0.56 7.19 2.18
N HIS A 113 0.09 7.50 1.05
CA HIS A 113 0.31 8.88 0.62
C HIS A 113 -0.53 9.27 -0.60
N ASP A 114 -0.64 8.44 -1.60
CA ASP A 114 -1.37 8.77 -2.82
C ASP A 114 -2.48 7.73 -3.06
N VAL A 115 -3.70 8.23 -3.21
CA VAL A 115 -4.88 7.39 -3.48
C VAL A 115 -5.45 7.79 -4.84
N LYS A 116 -5.28 6.90 -5.82
CA LYS A 116 -5.80 7.09 -7.18
C LYS A 116 -6.97 6.16 -7.41
N ILE A 117 -8.05 6.73 -7.94
CA ILE A 117 -9.20 5.96 -8.39
C ILE A 117 -9.20 5.91 -9.90
N VAL A 118 -9.26 4.71 -10.41
CA VAL A 118 -9.17 4.41 -11.82
C VAL A 118 -10.36 3.54 -12.22
N PHE A 119 -10.95 3.83 -13.36
CA PHE A 119 -11.97 3.00 -13.98
C PHE A 119 -11.34 2.21 -15.13
N PRO A 120 -10.98 0.94 -14.91
CA PRO A 120 -10.43 0.09 -15.96
C PRO A 120 -11.50 -0.34 -16.96
N SER A 121 -11.07 -0.93 -18.05
CA SER A 121 -11.97 -1.54 -19.04
C SER A 121 -12.80 -2.66 -18.38
N GLU A 122 -14.07 -2.78 -18.77
CA GLU A 122 -14.97 -3.81 -18.23
C GLU A 122 -14.51 -5.24 -18.56
N GLU A 123 -13.87 -5.41 -19.69
CA GLU A 123 -13.56 -6.73 -20.24
C GLU A 123 -12.31 -7.38 -19.65
N ARG A 124 -11.35 -6.57 -19.15
CA ARG A 124 -10.05 -7.11 -18.68
C ARG A 124 -9.70 -6.60 -17.30
N PRO A 125 -9.57 -7.51 -16.31
CA PRO A 125 -8.92 -7.17 -15.05
C PRO A 125 -7.50 -6.65 -15.30
N GLY A 126 -7.09 -5.61 -14.58
CA GLY A 126 -5.74 -5.04 -14.76
C GLY A 126 -5.58 -4.16 -16.00
N GLY A 127 -6.62 -3.93 -16.80
CA GLY A 127 -6.58 -3.11 -18.02
C GLY A 127 -6.20 -1.65 -17.77
N PRO A 128 -5.87 -0.89 -18.86
CA PRO A 128 -5.52 0.52 -18.75
C PRO A 128 -6.69 1.35 -18.20
N ALA A 129 -6.35 2.47 -17.55
CA ALA A 129 -7.31 3.43 -17.05
C ALA A 129 -8.09 4.05 -18.25
N ARG A 130 -9.40 4.08 -18.15
CA ARG A 130 -10.23 4.87 -19.06
C ARG A 130 -10.11 6.34 -18.68
N THR A 131 -10.05 7.19 -19.69
CA THR A 131 -10.03 8.65 -19.53
C THR A 131 -11.25 9.26 -20.24
N GLY A 132 -11.72 10.39 -19.73
CA GLY A 132 -12.86 11.09 -20.31
C GLY A 132 -14.21 10.62 -19.76
N ALA A 133 -15.26 10.74 -20.56
CA ALA A 133 -16.62 10.40 -20.16
C ALA A 133 -16.92 8.91 -20.42
N LEU A 134 -17.30 8.22 -19.36
CA LEU A 134 -17.76 6.83 -19.41
C LEU A 134 -19.29 6.82 -19.50
N THR A 135 -19.84 5.99 -20.37
CA THR A 135 -21.28 5.78 -20.50
C THR A 135 -21.60 4.34 -20.15
N PHE A 136 -22.60 4.14 -19.32
CA PHE A 136 -23.07 2.84 -18.87
C PHE A 136 -24.43 2.56 -19.52
N ALA A 137 -24.59 1.38 -20.09
CA ALA A 137 -25.89 1.00 -20.68
C ALA A 137 -26.93 0.80 -19.56
N PRO A 138 -28.16 1.32 -19.72
CA PRO A 138 -29.26 0.98 -18.80
C PRO A 138 -29.57 -0.51 -18.93
N MET A 139 -30.08 -1.11 -17.85
CA MET A 139 -30.36 -2.54 -17.72
C MET A 139 -31.53 -2.99 -18.62
N ASN A 140 -31.40 -2.88 -19.92
CA ASN A 140 -32.44 -3.29 -20.87
C ASN A 140 -32.06 -4.49 -21.72
N ASP A 141 -30.81 -4.87 -21.64
CA ASP A 141 -30.27 -5.97 -22.43
C ASP A 141 -29.93 -7.12 -21.47
N SER A 142 -29.93 -8.32 -21.92
CA SER A 142 -29.59 -9.54 -21.18
C SER A 142 -28.20 -9.51 -20.52
N ARG A 143 -27.47 -8.39 -20.60
CA ARG A 143 -26.17 -8.14 -19.98
C ARG A 143 -26.31 -7.14 -18.84
N VAL A 144 -26.05 -7.62 -17.64
CA VAL A 144 -25.91 -6.74 -16.47
C VAL A 144 -24.68 -5.87 -16.66
N SER A 145 -24.89 -4.56 -16.82
CA SER A 145 -23.79 -3.60 -16.85
C SER A 145 -23.02 -3.68 -15.52
N LYS A 146 -21.71 -3.64 -15.58
CA LYS A 146 -20.82 -3.75 -14.42
C LYS A 146 -19.97 -2.50 -14.32
N VAL A 147 -19.88 -1.93 -13.14
CA VAL A 147 -18.93 -0.86 -12.82
C VAL A 147 -17.72 -1.49 -12.19
N ARG A 148 -16.57 -1.29 -12.81
CA ARG A 148 -15.27 -1.74 -12.29
C ARG A 148 -14.50 -0.53 -11.79
N VAL A 149 -14.05 -0.59 -10.56
CA VAL A 149 -13.22 0.46 -9.95
C VAL A 149 -11.95 -0.19 -9.45
N ARG A 150 -10.83 0.45 -9.75
CA ARG A 150 -9.51 0.11 -9.21
C ARG A 150 -9.05 1.25 -8.32
N VAL A 151 -8.61 0.89 -7.14
CA VAL A 151 -7.93 1.80 -6.21
C VAL A 151 -6.44 1.46 -6.24
N GLU A 152 -5.63 2.47 -6.52
CA GLU A 152 -4.17 2.37 -6.50
C GLU A 152 -3.66 3.27 -5.39
N VAL A 153 -2.83 2.74 -4.51
CA VAL A 153 -2.26 3.46 -3.38
C VAL A 153 -0.76 3.22 -3.28
N GLU A 154 -0.04 4.20 -2.75
CA GLU A 154 1.38 4.08 -2.42
C GLU A 154 1.52 3.92 -0.91
N ALA A 155 1.92 2.72 -0.46
CA ALA A 155 2.14 2.38 0.94
C ALA A 155 3.58 2.64 1.35
N GLU A 156 3.79 3.30 2.49
CA GLU A 156 5.12 3.58 3.03
C GLU A 156 5.70 2.35 3.74
N CYS A 157 6.95 2.04 3.43
CA CYS A 157 7.73 1.02 4.13
C CYS A 157 8.49 1.66 5.30
N ARG A 158 7.88 1.67 6.47
CA ARG A 158 8.31 2.46 7.64
C ARG A 158 9.47 1.88 8.44
N ILE A 159 9.63 0.56 8.44
CA ILE A 159 10.60 -0.11 9.32
C ILE A 159 11.98 -0.10 8.68
N GLY A 160 12.89 0.75 9.19
CA GLY A 160 14.17 1.13 8.57
C GLY A 160 15.04 -0.03 8.05
N ILE A 161 15.21 -1.13 8.79
CA ILE A 161 16.00 -2.29 8.35
C ILE A 161 15.16 -3.17 7.42
N ALA A 162 13.90 -3.42 7.79
CA ALA A 162 13.01 -4.28 7.04
C ALA A 162 12.62 -3.70 5.67
N ASN A 163 12.55 -2.37 5.53
CA ASN A 163 12.21 -1.73 4.27
C ASN A 163 13.24 -2.01 3.17
N ARG A 164 14.51 -2.18 3.53
CA ARG A 164 15.59 -2.50 2.58
C ARG A 164 15.55 -3.95 2.09
N ILE A 165 14.87 -4.83 2.82
CA ILE A 165 14.76 -6.26 2.50
C ILE A 165 13.40 -6.55 1.87
N VAL A 166 12.31 -6.20 2.57
CA VAL A 166 10.93 -6.58 2.20
C VAL A 166 10.44 -5.79 0.99
N CYS A 167 10.65 -4.48 0.96
CA CYS A 167 10.09 -3.64 -0.09
C CYS A 167 10.69 -3.89 -1.47
N PRO A 168 12.02 -4.03 -1.65
CA PRO A 168 12.60 -4.40 -2.94
C PRO A 168 12.16 -5.79 -3.42
N LEU A 169 12.03 -6.76 -2.51
CA LEU A 169 11.58 -8.12 -2.86
C LEU A 169 10.13 -8.15 -3.34
N SER A 170 9.29 -7.26 -2.80
CA SER A 170 7.87 -7.18 -3.18
C SER A 170 7.66 -6.54 -4.56
N PHE A 171 8.61 -5.74 -5.05
CA PHE A 171 8.49 -5.03 -6.35
C PHE A 171 8.78 -5.91 -7.57
N GLY A 172 9.32 -7.12 -7.40
CA GLY A 172 9.82 -7.86 -8.55
C GLY A 172 10.60 -6.92 -9.47
N PHE A 173 11.84 -7.05 -9.63
CA PHE A 173 12.87 -6.25 -10.33
C PHE A 173 12.49 -5.39 -11.56
N THR A 174 11.25 -4.95 -11.72
CA THR A 174 10.72 -4.35 -12.95
C THR A 174 10.90 -2.83 -13.06
N HIS A 175 11.35 -2.12 -12.02
CA HIS A 175 11.57 -0.67 -12.06
C HIS A 175 12.93 -0.24 -11.50
N ALA A 176 13.98 -0.60 -12.22
CA ALA A 176 15.37 -0.15 -11.93
C ALA A 176 15.60 1.36 -12.19
N THR A 177 14.58 2.11 -12.63
CA THR A 177 14.74 3.51 -13.08
C THR A 177 14.37 4.57 -12.05
N ASP A 178 13.81 4.20 -10.91
CA ASP A 178 13.42 5.16 -9.87
C ASP A 178 14.49 5.29 -8.76
N ALA A 179 15.76 5.48 -9.15
CA ALA A 179 16.84 5.77 -8.21
C ALA A 179 16.60 7.04 -7.36
N LEU A 180 15.68 7.93 -7.77
CA LEU A 180 15.31 9.14 -7.04
C LEU A 180 14.31 8.88 -5.89
N ARG A 181 13.63 7.72 -5.85
CA ARG A 181 12.72 7.32 -4.77
C ARG A 181 13.40 6.59 -3.60
N MET A 182 14.73 6.59 -3.56
CA MET A 182 15.48 5.91 -2.49
C MET A 182 15.35 6.53 -1.09
N ALA A 183 14.76 7.73 -0.95
CA ALA A 183 14.62 8.37 0.36
C ALA A 183 13.54 7.72 1.23
N VAL A 184 12.42 7.30 0.64
CA VAL A 184 11.35 6.57 1.31
C VAL A 184 10.82 5.50 0.36
N PRO A 185 11.12 4.23 0.59
CA PRO A 185 10.64 3.16 -0.28
C PRO A 185 9.12 3.03 -0.15
N MET A 186 8.42 3.31 -1.25
CA MET A 186 6.98 3.18 -1.39
C MET A 186 6.62 1.86 -2.06
N HIS A 187 5.60 1.18 -1.56
CA HIS A 187 5.08 -0.04 -2.15
C HIS A 187 3.72 0.22 -2.82
N PRO A 188 3.59 0.05 -4.16
CA PRO A 188 2.31 0.23 -4.83
C PRO A 188 1.38 -0.94 -4.50
N VAL A 189 0.22 -0.63 -3.95
CA VAL A 189 -0.86 -1.58 -3.69
C VAL A 189 -2.02 -1.25 -4.60
N ARG A 190 -2.58 -2.29 -5.26
CA ARG A 190 -3.70 -2.15 -6.17
C ARG A 190 -4.79 -3.14 -5.81
N ALA A 191 -6.02 -2.67 -5.79
CA ALA A 191 -7.19 -3.51 -5.63
C ALA A 191 -8.27 -3.14 -6.62
N GLU A 192 -8.98 -4.13 -7.15
CA GLU A 192 -10.09 -3.94 -8.08
C GLU A 192 -11.36 -4.54 -7.50
N ALA A 193 -12.44 -3.80 -7.65
CA ALA A 193 -13.78 -4.30 -7.33
C ALA A 193 -14.72 -4.09 -8.51
N VAL A 194 -15.66 -5.01 -8.64
CA VAL A 194 -16.71 -4.97 -9.65
C VAL A 194 -18.05 -4.99 -8.95
N TYR A 195 -18.91 -4.06 -9.29
CA TYR A 195 -20.26 -3.99 -8.76
C TYR A 195 -21.28 -3.98 -9.90
N PRO A 196 -22.41 -4.74 -9.78
CA PRO A 196 -23.45 -4.71 -10.78
C PRO A 196 -24.12 -3.34 -10.79
N TYR A 197 -24.35 -2.81 -11.98
CA TYR A 197 -25.01 -1.54 -12.18
C TYR A 197 -26.38 -1.76 -12.80
N GLN A 198 -27.42 -1.29 -12.12
CA GLN A 198 -28.80 -1.51 -12.53
C GLN A 198 -29.32 -0.46 -13.53
N GLY A 199 -28.60 0.62 -13.76
CA GLY A 199 -29.00 1.69 -14.68
C GLY A 199 -30.33 2.35 -14.33
N ALA A 200 -30.36 3.68 -14.31
CA ALA A 200 -31.60 4.41 -14.14
C ALA A 200 -32.36 4.46 -15.47
N ARG A 201 -33.68 4.18 -15.44
CA ARG A 201 -34.58 4.23 -16.61
C ARG A 201 -35.55 5.40 -16.60
N TYR A 202 -35.54 6.19 -15.54
CA TYR A 202 -36.44 7.31 -15.38
C TYR A 202 -35.73 8.61 -15.67
N ASP A 203 -36.45 9.50 -16.33
CA ASP A 203 -36.04 10.87 -16.52
C ASP A 203 -36.42 11.64 -15.26
N TYR A 204 -35.45 12.28 -14.66
CA TYR A 204 -35.70 13.18 -13.54
C TYR A 204 -36.34 14.49 -14.05
N PRO A 205 -37.43 14.96 -13.46
CA PRO A 205 -38.10 16.19 -13.85
C PRO A 205 -37.26 17.44 -13.63
#